data_1991ab32f258df44a58b7bcc7a90ae92
#
_entry.id   1991ab32f258df44a58b7bcc7a90ae92
#
_cell.length_a   1.000
_cell.length_b   1.000
_cell.length_c   1.000
_cell.angle_alpha   90.00
_cell.angle_beta   90.00
_cell.angle_gamma   90.00
#
_symmetry.space_group_name_H-M   'P 1'
#
loop_
_entity.id
_entity.type
_entity.pdbx_description
1 polymer ?
#
loop_
_entity_poly.entity_id
_entity_poly.type
_entity_poly.pdbx_seq_one_letter_code
_entity_poly.pdbx_strand_id
1 'polypeptide(L)'
;MLRIVISCLIGFVVAALAGRVLIPVLRRMKAGQSIKEIGPTWHMSKHGTPTMGGLMFIIAAIVAVAALSWQDFAAGKFGGGFVLLFALVFGIIGYIDDYFKVKKHENTGLTAPQKFILQLAAAILFTVLMRNFGYLTPDLYIPFFNVTLSVPWPVYMVFAAFVMVGCVNAVNITDGIDGLASGVTMPVMLFFTAVACWWGHYELGIFSGALLGGLAGFLIYNFHPAKVFMGDTGSLFLGGAVCGLAFALDIPLVLILVGIIYIAETLSDIIQVGYFKLTHGKRIFRMAPLHHHLEMGGWSEVKLFCVFTGITLVMCALAFWGVMYR
;
A
#
# COMPACT_ATOMS: atom_id res chain seq x y z
N MET A 1 -18.92 12.96 -8.38
CA MET A 1 -17.92 13.75 -7.63
C MET A 1 -18.29 13.95 -6.17
N LEU A 2 -19.50 14.43 -5.80
CA LEU A 2 -19.87 14.65 -4.38
C LEU A 2 -19.67 13.39 -3.51
N ARG A 3 -20.07 12.20 -3.98
CA ARG A 3 -19.89 10.93 -3.24
C ARG A 3 -18.42 10.62 -2.94
N ILE A 4 -17.49 10.99 -3.82
CA ILE A 4 -16.05 10.79 -3.61
C ILE A 4 -15.52 11.73 -2.52
N VAL A 5 -15.95 13.00 -2.51
CA VAL A 5 -15.58 13.93 -1.42
C VAL A 5 -16.14 13.44 -0.09
N ILE A 6 -17.39 12.98 -0.09
CA ILE A 6 -18.02 12.42 1.12
C ILE A 6 -17.28 11.14 1.55
N SER A 7 -16.84 10.28 0.63
CA SER A 7 -16.08 9.07 0.98
C SER A 7 -14.74 9.40 1.66
N CYS A 8 -14.05 10.44 1.19
CA CYS A 8 -12.82 10.92 1.80
C CYS A 8 -13.09 11.46 3.23
N LEU A 9 -14.16 12.23 3.42
CA LEU A 9 -14.54 12.73 4.76
C LEU A 9 -14.93 11.59 5.71
N ILE A 10 -15.74 10.63 5.25
CA ILE A 10 -16.09 9.44 6.05
C ILE A 10 -14.80 8.68 6.40
N GLY A 11 -13.93 8.44 5.42
CA GLY A 11 -12.65 7.78 5.61
C GLY A 11 -11.83 8.43 6.72
N PHE A 12 -11.66 9.74 6.65
CA PHE A 12 -10.93 10.52 7.65
C PHE A 12 -11.55 10.41 9.06
N VAL A 13 -12.85 10.68 9.17
CA VAL A 13 -13.55 10.70 10.47
C VAL A 13 -13.56 9.32 11.10
N VAL A 14 -13.88 8.28 10.33
CA VAL A 14 -13.92 6.90 10.83
C VAL A 14 -12.54 6.43 11.27
N ALA A 15 -11.48 6.67 10.51
CA ALA A 15 -10.12 6.29 10.89
C ALA A 15 -9.65 7.06 12.14
N ALA A 16 -9.91 8.36 12.22
CA ALA A 16 -9.56 9.18 13.38
C ALA A 16 -10.31 8.73 14.66
N LEU A 17 -11.58 8.38 14.56
CA LEU A 17 -12.35 7.85 15.70
C LEU A 17 -11.93 6.42 16.06
N ALA A 18 -11.71 5.56 15.06
CA ALA A 18 -11.21 4.20 15.27
C ALA A 18 -9.88 4.20 16.05
N GLY A 19 -9.00 5.17 15.79
CA GLY A 19 -7.73 5.31 16.51
C GLY A 19 -7.91 5.50 18.01
N ARG A 20 -8.91 6.28 18.45
CA ARG A 20 -9.19 6.50 19.87
C ARG A 20 -9.60 5.20 20.59
N VAL A 21 -10.24 4.28 19.87
CA VAL A 21 -10.72 3.01 20.43
C VAL A 21 -9.67 1.91 20.28
N LEU A 22 -9.10 1.77 19.09
CA LEU A 22 -8.18 0.67 18.77
C LEU A 22 -6.83 0.79 19.50
N ILE A 23 -6.24 1.97 19.60
CA ILE A 23 -4.91 2.12 20.24
C ILE A 23 -4.91 1.62 21.69
N PRO A 24 -5.87 2.00 22.57
CA PRO A 24 -5.93 1.45 23.91
C PRO A 24 -6.15 -0.07 23.95
N VAL A 25 -6.95 -0.62 23.01
CA VAL A 25 -7.19 -2.07 22.91
C VAL A 25 -5.92 -2.79 22.52
N LEU A 26 -5.23 -2.35 21.46
CA LEU A 26 -3.97 -2.94 21.00
C LEU A 26 -2.88 -2.89 22.07
N ARG A 27 -2.81 -1.79 22.85
CA ARG A 27 -1.89 -1.70 24.01
C ARG A 27 -2.21 -2.71 25.09
N ARG A 28 -3.48 -2.93 25.42
CA ARG A 28 -3.92 -3.95 26.40
C ARG A 28 -3.59 -5.36 25.95
N MET A 29 -3.69 -5.63 24.64
CA MET A 29 -3.31 -6.92 24.06
C MET A 29 -1.80 -7.15 24.02
N LYS A 30 -0.98 -6.18 24.48
CA LYS A 30 0.48 -6.19 24.37
C LYS A 30 0.96 -6.45 22.93
N ALA A 31 0.20 -5.94 21.96
CA ALA A 31 0.51 -6.03 20.53
C ALA A 31 1.67 -5.06 20.16
N GLY A 32 2.67 -4.94 21.03
CA GLY A 32 3.84 -4.10 20.81
C GLY A 32 4.85 -4.81 19.90
N GLN A 33 5.41 -4.06 18.95
CA GLN A 33 6.46 -4.57 18.10
C GLN A 33 7.78 -4.72 18.88
N SER A 34 8.41 -5.88 18.82
CA SER A 34 9.77 -6.08 19.30
C SER A 34 10.76 -5.59 18.24
N ILE A 35 11.61 -4.63 18.60
CA ILE A 35 12.62 -4.10 17.69
C ILE A 35 13.79 -5.06 17.67
N LYS A 36 14.26 -5.45 16.47
CA LYS A 36 15.43 -6.30 16.32
C LYS A 36 16.69 -5.54 16.77
N GLU A 37 17.54 -6.18 17.56
CA GLU A 37 18.81 -5.62 18.04
C GLU A 37 19.76 -5.21 16.90
N ILE A 38 19.57 -5.76 15.70
CA ILE A 38 20.36 -5.45 14.49
C ILE A 38 19.92 -4.12 13.85
N GLY A 39 18.78 -3.53 14.29
CA GLY A 39 18.27 -2.26 13.78
C GLY A 39 19.02 -1.03 14.31
N PRO A 40 18.72 0.16 13.77
CA PRO A 40 19.29 1.41 14.27
C PRO A 40 18.98 1.60 15.75
N THR A 41 19.99 1.93 16.56
CA THR A 41 19.87 2.03 18.03
C THR A 41 18.86 3.07 18.49
N TRP A 42 18.61 4.13 17.71
CA TRP A 42 17.61 5.16 18.00
C TRP A 42 16.16 4.68 17.86
N HIS A 43 15.91 3.57 17.17
CA HIS A 43 14.59 2.95 17.12
C HIS A 43 14.22 2.21 18.41
N MET A 44 15.16 1.99 19.33
CA MET A 44 14.88 1.35 20.64
C MET A 44 13.83 2.11 21.45
N SER A 45 13.71 3.44 21.28
CA SER A 45 12.67 4.26 21.91
C SER A 45 11.24 3.93 21.43
N LYS A 46 11.09 3.26 20.30
CA LYS A 46 9.81 2.83 19.72
C LYS A 46 9.33 1.47 20.24
N HIS A 47 10.13 0.82 21.09
CA HIS A 47 9.78 -0.47 21.68
C HIS A 47 8.44 -0.38 22.44
N GLY A 48 7.54 -1.32 22.17
CA GLY A 48 6.21 -1.34 22.80
C GLY A 48 5.15 -0.47 22.10
N THR A 49 5.48 0.25 21.03
CA THR A 49 4.46 0.89 20.19
C THR A 49 3.57 -0.18 19.57
N PRO A 50 2.22 -0.11 19.74
CA PRO A 50 1.32 -1.13 19.22
C PRO A 50 1.36 -1.18 17.69
N THR A 51 1.28 -2.39 17.15
CA THR A 51 1.12 -2.68 15.70
C THR A 51 -0.34 -2.96 15.35
N MET A 52 -0.63 -3.30 14.09
CA MET A 52 -1.97 -3.56 13.55
C MET A 52 -2.88 -2.33 13.46
N GLY A 53 -2.32 -1.13 13.54
CA GLY A 53 -3.06 0.12 13.37
C GLY A 53 -3.69 0.30 11.98
N GLY A 54 -3.26 -0.48 11.00
CA GLY A 54 -3.87 -0.54 9.66
C GLY A 54 -5.38 -0.83 9.67
N LEU A 55 -5.88 -1.50 10.71
CA LEU A 55 -7.31 -1.71 10.89
C LEU A 55 -8.12 -0.41 10.90
N MET A 56 -7.54 0.72 11.27
CA MET A 56 -8.24 2.02 11.30
C MET A 56 -8.71 2.43 9.91
N PHE A 57 -7.81 2.48 8.94
CA PHE A 57 -8.15 2.89 7.58
C PHE A 57 -8.82 1.76 6.78
N ILE A 58 -8.60 0.49 7.14
CA ILE A 58 -9.35 -0.65 6.58
C ILE A 58 -10.83 -0.55 6.93
N ILE A 59 -11.16 -0.36 8.20
CA ILE A 59 -12.54 -0.17 8.66
C ILE A 59 -13.15 1.07 7.99
N ALA A 60 -12.39 2.16 7.90
CA ALA A 60 -12.84 3.39 7.26
C ALA A 60 -13.18 3.18 5.77
N ALA A 61 -12.34 2.45 5.02
CA ALA A 61 -12.60 2.12 3.64
C ALA A 61 -13.86 1.23 3.47
N ILE A 62 -14.02 0.21 4.32
CA ILE A 62 -15.20 -0.66 4.32
C ILE A 62 -16.47 0.17 4.57
N VAL A 63 -16.49 1.00 5.61
CA VAL A 63 -17.66 1.83 5.97
C VAL A 63 -18.02 2.79 4.84
N ALA A 64 -17.03 3.48 4.25
CA ALA A 64 -17.29 4.44 3.18
C ALA A 64 -17.81 3.77 1.90
N VAL A 65 -17.21 2.65 1.48
CA VAL A 65 -17.66 1.89 0.31
C VAL A 65 -19.06 1.32 0.54
N ALA A 66 -19.33 0.71 1.70
CA ALA A 66 -20.66 0.18 2.04
C ALA A 66 -21.73 1.28 2.02
N ALA A 67 -21.42 2.48 2.56
CA ALA A 67 -22.37 3.58 2.64
C ALA A 67 -22.66 4.24 1.28
N LEU A 68 -21.68 4.29 0.36
CA LEU A 68 -21.76 5.15 -0.84
C LEU A 68 -21.80 4.40 -2.15
N SER A 69 -21.44 3.09 -2.22
CA SER A 69 -21.36 2.33 -3.48
C SER A 69 -22.61 1.51 -3.77
N TRP A 70 -23.65 1.55 -2.95
CA TRP A 70 -24.85 0.74 -3.16
C TRP A 70 -25.57 1.03 -4.49
N GLN A 71 -25.55 2.30 -4.95
CA GLN A 71 -26.10 2.69 -6.26
C GLN A 71 -25.28 2.12 -7.42
N ASP A 72 -23.95 2.08 -7.27
CA ASP A 72 -23.05 1.53 -8.27
C ASP A 72 -23.23 0.01 -8.35
N PHE A 73 -23.38 -0.67 -7.21
CA PHE A 73 -23.67 -2.11 -7.14
C PHE A 73 -25.04 -2.44 -7.77
N ALA A 74 -26.07 -1.63 -7.51
CA ALA A 74 -27.37 -1.78 -8.14
C ALA A 74 -27.31 -1.58 -9.66
N ALA A 75 -26.38 -0.77 -10.16
CA ALA A 75 -26.11 -0.53 -11.58
C ALA A 75 -25.12 -1.55 -12.20
N GLY A 76 -24.72 -2.60 -11.46
CA GLY A 76 -23.77 -3.61 -11.92
C GLY A 76 -22.30 -3.16 -11.96
N LYS A 77 -21.96 -2.04 -11.33
CA LYS A 77 -20.59 -1.50 -11.27
C LYS A 77 -19.93 -1.94 -9.98
N PHE A 78 -19.15 -3.02 -10.02
CA PHE A 78 -18.53 -3.65 -8.86
C PHE A 78 -17.05 -3.33 -8.70
N GLY A 79 -16.43 -2.52 -9.58
CA GLY A 79 -14.97 -2.28 -9.61
C GLY A 79 -14.39 -1.88 -8.26
N GLY A 80 -14.96 -0.87 -7.59
CA GLY A 80 -14.50 -0.45 -6.27
C GLY A 80 -14.63 -1.52 -5.18
N GLY A 81 -15.71 -2.33 -5.24
CA GLY A 81 -15.94 -3.47 -4.35
C GLY A 81 -14.92 -4.59 -4.57
N PHE A 82 -14.59 -4.91 -5.82
CA PHE A 82 -13.56 -5.91 -6.14
C PHE A 82 -12.18 -5.47 -5.67
N VAL A 83 -11.80 -4.20 -5.86
CA VAL A 83 -10.51 -3.70 -5.38
C VAL A 83 -10.45 -3.71 -3.85
N LEU A 84 -11.53 -3.31 -3.17
CA LEU A 84 -11.62 -3.41 -1.71
C LEU A 84 -11.46 -4.87 -1.25
N LEU A 85 -12.19 -5.81 -1.87
CA LEU A 85 -12.09 -7.23 -1.53
C LEU A 85 -10.67 -7.77 -1.73
N PHE A 86 -10.04 -7.42 -2.84
CA PHE A 86 -8.65 -7.79 -3.12
C PHE A 86 -7.68 -7.25 -2.09
N ALA A 87 -7.79 -5.96 -1.76
CA ALA A 87 -6.99 -5.34 -0.71
C ALA A 87 -7.23 -6.01 0.66
N LEU A 88 -8.49 -6.38 0.97
CA LEU A 88 -8.83 -7.11 2.20
C LEU A 88 -8.18 -8.50 2.27
N VAL A 89 -8.09 -9.23 1.16
CA VAL A 89 -7.39 -10.53 1.14
C VAL A 89 -5.93 -10.35 1.55
N PHE A 90 -5.24 -9.34 1.01
CA PHE A 90 -3.86 -9.03 1.44
C PHE A 90 -3.80 -8.53 2.88
N GLY A 91 -4.76 -7.71 3.31
CA GLY A 91 -4.89 -7.28 4.69
C GLY A 91 -5.08 -8.45 5.66
N ILE A 92 -5.85 -9.48 5.28
CA ILE A 92 -6.03 -10.70 6.07
C ILE A 92 -4.73 -11.50 6.15
N ILE A 93 -3.98 -11.63 5.05
CA ILE A 93 -2.65 -12.27 5.06
C ILE A 93 -1.74 -11.54 6.05
N GLY A 94 -1.72 -10.20 6.01
CA GLY A 94 -0.96 -9.38 6.95
C GLY A 94 -1.45 -9.51 8.39
N TYR A 95 -2.76 -9.55 8.60
CA TYR A 95 -3.35 -9.76 9.93
C TYR A 95 -2.94 -11.11 10.55
N ILE A 96 -2.95 -12.17 9.76
CA ILE A 96 -2.52 -13.50 10.21
C ILE A 96 -1.03 -13.45 10.59
N ASP A 97 -0.20 -12.79 9.79
CA ASP A 97 1.23 -12.60 10.07
C ASP A 97 1.46 -11.84 11.38
N ASP A 98 0.82 -10.67 11.54
CA ASP A 98 0.90 -9.86 12.75
C ASP A 98 0.35 -10.61 13.99
N TYR A 99 -0.77 -11.32 13.83
CA TYR A 99 -1.37 -12.10 14.92
C TYR A 99 -0.43 -13.18 15.45
N PHE A 100 0.28 -13.91 14.56
CA PHE A 100 1.27 -14.89 14.99
C PHE A 100 2.46 -14.26 15.69
N LYS A 101 2.94 -13.09 15.21
CA LYS A 101 4.02 -12.34 15.88
C LYS A 101 3.62 -11.92 17.30
N VAL A 102 2.41 -11.36 17.45
CA VAL A 102 1.89 -10.92 18.77
C VAL A 102 1.67 -12.11 19.69
N LYS A 103 1.08 -13.21 19.21
CA LYS A 103 0.78 -14.40 20.04
C LYS A 103 2.03 -15.12 20.53
N LYS A 104 3.06 -15.19 19.69
CA LYS A 104 4.33 -15.86 20.04
C LYS A 104 5.30 -14.95 20.78
N HIS A 105 5.04 -13.65 20.85
CA HIS A 105 5.99 -12.63 21.32
C HIS A 105 7.34 -12.68 20.57
N GLU A 106 7.31 -13.05 19.29
CA GLU A 106 8.45 -13.20 18.40
C GLU A 106 8.27 -12.33 17.15
N ASN A 107 9.37 -12.07 16.43
CA ASN A 107 9.32 -11.37 15.15
C ASN A 107 9.00 -12.31 13.97
N THR A 108 8.77 -13.61 14.23
CA THR A 108 8.48 -14.61 13.22
C THR A 108 6.98 -14.85 13.10
N GLY A 109 6.37 -14.31 12.04
CA GLY A 109 4.98 -14.57 11.66
C GLY A 109 4.86 -15.78 10.73
N LEU A 110 4.27 -15.58 9.56
CA LEU A 110 4.26 -16.55 8.46
C LEU A 110 5.67 -16.71 7.89
N THR A 111 6.01 -17.92 7.44
CA THR A 111 7.26 -18.10 6.70
C THR A 111 7.21 -17.38 5.35
N ALA A 112 8.38 -16.94 4.83
CA ALA A 112 8.42 -16.24 3.55
C ALA A 112 7.76 -17.01 2.40
N PRO A 113 7.95 -18.36 2.25
CA PRO A 113 7.22 -19.14 1.23
C PRO A 113 5.70 -19.17 1.45
N GLN A 114 5.22 -19.28 2.70
CA GLN A 114 3.78 -19.25 2.99
C GLN A 114 3.17 -17.91 2.58
N LYS A 115 3.80 -16.81 2.98
CA LYS A 115 3.35 -15.46 2.63
C LYS A 115 3.33 -15.25 1.11
N PHE A 116 4.39 -15.70 0.42
CA PHE A 116 4.50 -15.61 -1.03
C PHE A 116 3.41 -16.41 -1.76
N ILE A 117 3.17 -17.66 -1.37
CA ILE A 117 2.15 -18.52 -2.01
C ILE A 117 0.75 -17.93 -1.84
N LEU A 118 0.41 -17.45 -0.65
CA LEU A 118 -0.89 -16.82 -0.40
C LEU A 118 -1.08 -15.53 -1.23
N GLN A 119 -0.05 -14.69 -1.31
CA GLN A 119 -0.05 -13.48 -2.14
C GLN A 119 -0.18 -13.81 -3.63
N LEU A 120 0.55 -14.81 -4.11
CA LEU A 120 0.50 -15.26 -5.50
C LEU A 120 -0.89 -15.81 -5.87
N ALA A 121 -1.47 -16.64 -5.01
CA ALA A 121 -2.82 -17.16 -5.21
C ALA A 121 -3.87 -16.04 -5.26
N ALA A 122 -3.77 -15.05 -4.36
CA ALA A 122 -4.64 -13.88 -4.36
C ALA A 122 -4.51 -13.06 -5.64
N ALA A 123 -3.28 -12.82 -6.12
CA ALA A 123 -3.01 -12.07 -7.35
C ALA A 123 -3.59 -12.77 -8.59
N ILE A 124 -3.38 -14.08 -8.71
CA ILE A 124 -3.94 -14.88 -9.82
C ILE A 124 -5.46 -14.85 -9.81
N LEU A 125 -6.07 -15.12 -8.64
CA LEU A 125 -7.52 -15.12 -8.49
C LEU A 125 -8.12 -13.77 -8.86
N PHE A 126 -7.56 -12.67 -8.37
CA PHE A 126 -8.01 -11.32 -8.68
C PHE A 126 -7.91 -11.02 -10.20
N THR A 127 -6.79 -11.35 -10.82
CA THR A 127 -6.58 -11.11 -12.25
C THR A 127 -7.60 -11.87 -13.11
N VAL A 128 -7.90 -13.12 -12.75
CA VAL A 128 -8.94 -13.92 -13.43
C VAL A 128 -10.33 -13.32 -13.23
N LEU A 129 -10.67 -12.95 -12.00
CA LEU A 129 -11.97 -12.34 -11.69
C LEU A 129 -12.15 -11.02 -12.44
N MET A 130 -11.17 -10.11 -12.37
CA MET A 130 -11.24 -8.80 -13.03
C MET A 130 -11.41 -8.92 -14.54
N ARG A 131 -10.75 -9.91 -15.17
CA ARG A 131 -10.96 -10.20 -16.60
C ARG A 131 -12.37 -10.71 -16.87
N ASN A 132 -12.87 -11.66 -16.09
CA ASN A 132 -14.18 -12.25 -16.30
C ASN A 132 -15.33 -11.23 -16.15
N PHE A 133 -15.13 -10.23 -15.29
CA PHE A 133 -16.08 -9.12 -15.09
C PHE A 133 -15.83 -7.93 -16.02
N GLY A 134 -14.87 -8.01 -16.95
CA GLY A 134 -14.62 -6.98 -17.96
C GLY A 134 -13.89 -5.72 -17.46
N TYR A 135 -13.26 -5.78 -16.28
CA TYR A 135 -12.47 -4.67 -15.72
C TYR A 135 -11.00 -4.69 -16.13
N LEU A 136 -10.54 -5.77 -16.75
CA LEU A 136 -9.13 -5.94 -17.09
C LEU A 136 -9.00 -6.56 -18.48
N THR A 137 -8.19 -5.94 -19.31
CA THR A 137 -7.76 -6.46 -20.60
C THR A 137 -6.31 -6.91 -20.54
N PRO A 138 -5.86 -7.83 -21.41
CA PRO A 138 -4.44 -8.20 -21.48
C PRO A 138 -3.63 -7.16 -22.27
N ASP A 139 -4.05 -5.92 -22.26
CA ASP A 139 -3.43 -4.81 -22.97
C ASP A 139 -2.64 -3.92 -22.00
N LEU A 140 -1.42 -3.58 -22.39
CA LEU A 140 -0.56 -2.71 -21.60
C LEU A 140 -0.54 -1.32 -22.22
N TYR A 141 -1.26 -0.39 -21.59
CA TYR A 141 -1.21 1.02 -21.96
C TYR A 141 0.11 1.65 -21.48
N ILE A 142 0.85 2.29 -22.41
CA ILE A 142 2.10 3.00 -22.12
C ILE A 142 1.78 4.48 -21.92
N PRO A 143 1.89 5.03 -20.70
CA PRO A 143 1.69 6.44 -20.42
C PRO A 143 2.58 7.32 -21.31
N PHE A 144 2.14 8.53 -21.62
CA PHE A 144 2.76 9.55 -22.48
C PHE A 144 2.78 9.24 -23.98
N PHE A 145 2.93 7.97 -24.37
CA PHE A 145 3.02 7.60 -25.78
C PHE A 145 1.65 7.32 -26.42
N ASN A 146 0.60 7.19 -25.59
CA ASN A 146 -0.75 6.80 -26.01
C ASN A 146 -0.74 5.54 -26.89
N VAL A 147 0.09 4.59 -26.54
CA VAL A 147 0.27 3.30 -27.24
C VAL A 147 -0.22 2.19 -26.30
N THR A 148 -0.95 1.26 -26.87
CA THR A 148 -1.40 0.05 -26.18
C THR A 148 -0.75 -1.17 -26.82
N LEU A 149 -0.06 -1.98 -26.02
CA LEU A 149 0.54 -3.24 -26.43
C LEU A 149 -0.37 -4.39 -26.03
N SER A 150 -0.87 -5.15 -26.99
CA SER A 150 -1.64 -6.36 -26.72
C SER A 150 -0.68 -7.52 -26.39
N VAL A 151 -0.91 -8.16 -25.26
CA VAL A 151 -0.06 -9.22 -24.72
C VAL A 151 -0.87 -10.51 -24.63
N PRO A 152 -0.30 -11.68 -25.03
CA PRO A 152 -0.97 -12.96 -24.84
C PRO A 152 -1.34 -13.19 -23.37
N TRP A 153 -2.56 -13.67 -23.12
CA TRP A 153 -3.09 -13.82 -21.76
C TRP A 153 -2.18 -14.56 -20.78
N PRO A 154 -1.52 -15.70 -21.12
CA PRO A 154 -0.62 -16.37 -20.18
C PRO A 154 0.56 -15.50 -19.76
N VAL A 155 1.10 -14.70 -20.69
CA VAL A 155 2.21 -13.77 -20.43
C VAL A 155 1.73 -12.62 -19.53
N TYR A 156 0.53 -12.08 -19.81
CA TYR A 156 -0.08 -11.05 -18.99
C TYR A 156 -0.34 -11.53 -17.56
N MET A 157 -0.80 -12.78 -17.38
CA MET A 157 -1.01 -13.39 -16.04
C MET A 157 0.29 -13.43 -15.22
N VAL A 158 1.41 -13.84 -15.84
CA VAL A 158 2.72 -13.85 -15.17
C VAL A 158 3.15 -12.43 -14.80
N PHE A 159 3.00 -11.49 -15.73
CA PHE A 159 3.27 -10.07 -15.49
C PHE A 159 2.41 -9.52 -14.34
N ALA A 160 1.10 -9.74 -14.37
CA ALA A 160 0.17 -9.25 -13.35
C ALA A 160 0.50 -9.83 -11.97
N ALA A 161 0.75 -11.14 -11.89
CA ALA A 161 1.13 -11.80 -10.64
C ALA A 161 2.45 -11.24 -10.09
N PHE A 162 3.46 -11.06 -10.94
CA PHE A 162 4.74 -10.47 -10.55
C PHE A 162 4.58 -9.03 -10.03
N VAL A 163 3.85 -8.18 -10.77
CA VAL A 163 3.65 -6.78 -10.39
C VAL A 163 2.84 -6.66 -9.09
N MET A 164 1.76 -7.44 -8.93
CA MET A 164 0.92 -7.39 -7.74
C MET A 164 1.68 -7.85 -6.49
N VAL A 165 2.35 -9.01 -6.54
CA VAL A 165 3.14 -9.51 -5.42
C VAL A 165 4.31 -8.57 -5.13
N GLY A 166 4.99 -8.07 -6.16
CA GLY A 166 6.07 -7.10 -6.02
C GLY A 166 5.62 -5.81 -5.37
N CYS A 167 4.50 -5.23 -5.83
CA CYS A 167 3.93 -4.00 -5.29
C CYS A 167 3.54 -4.15 -3.81
N VAL A 168 2.86 -5.25 -3.46
CA VAL A 168 2.44 -5.52 -2.07
C VAL A 168 3.64 -5.59 -1.12
N ASN A 169 4.69 -6.30 -1.51
CA ASN A 169 5.90 -6.39 -0.70
C ASN A 169 6.69 -5.08 -0.69
N ALA A 170 6.70 -4.32 -1.79
CA ALA A 170 7.37 -3.02 -1.86
C ALA A 170 6.73 -1.98 -0.93
N VAL A 171 5.40 -1.94 -0.86
CA VAL A 171 4.69 -1.10 0.12
C VAL A 171 4.99 -1.54 1.56
N ASN A 172 5.05 -2.86 1.82
CA ASN A 172 5.41 -3.40 3.13
C ASN A 172 6.85 -3.02 3.54
N ILE A 173 7.82 -3.08 2.62
CA ILE A 173 9.22 -2.63 2.87
C ILE A 173 9.27 -1.13 3.17
N THR A 174 8.41 -0.33 2.55
CA THR A 174 8.35 1.13 2.77
C THR A 174 7.80 1.50 4.15
N ASP A 175 7.12 0.61 4.86
CA ASP A 175 6.61 0.83 6.24
C ASP A 175 7.71 0.63 7.30
N GLY A 176 8.88 1.24 7.09
CA GLY A 176 10.04 1.08 7.99
C GLY A 176 10.24 2.20 9.02
N ILE A 177 9.66 3.38 8.80
CA ILE A 177 9.72 4.54 9.70
C ILE A 177 8.36 5.22 9.85
N ASP A 178 8.23 6.04 10.91
CA ASP A 178 6.97 6.68 11.30
C ASP A 178 6.35 7.48 10.14
N GLY A 179 5.12 7.10 9.77
CA GLY A 179 4.33 7.80 8.76
C GLY A 179 4.73 7.60 7.31
N LEU A 180 5.88 7.01 7.01
CA LEU A 180 6.44 6.99 5.65
C LEU A 180 5.50 6.30 4.65
N ALA A 181 5.08 5.07 4.92
CA ALA A 181 4.18 4.34 4.03
C ALA A 181 2.84 5.08 3.84
N SER A 182 2.30 5.69 4.90
CA SER A 182 1.09 6.52 4.82
C SER A 182 1.32 7.75 3.94
N GLY A 183 2.42 8.49 4.17
CA GLY A 183 2.76 9.69 3.42
C GLY A 183 2.96 9.44 1.93
N VAL A 184 3.68 8.37 1.57
CA VAL A 184 3.91 7.98 0.18
C VAL A 184 2.61 7.49 -0.48
N THR A 185 1.75 6.75 0.25
CA THR A 185 0.52 6.21 -0.32
C THR A 185 -0.57 7.27 -0.52
N MET A 186 -0.61 8.34 0.27
CA MET A 186 -1.63 9.40 0.12
C MET A 186 -1.63 10.06 -1.26
N PRO A 187 -0.51 10.55 -1.83
CA PRO A 187 -0.45 11.05 -3.20
C PRO A 187 -0.88 10.02 -4.24
N VAL A 188 -0.56 8.73 -4.04
CA VAL A 188 -0.97 7.64 -4.93
C VAL A 188 -2.50 7.48 -4.91
N MET A 189 -3.12 7.51 -3.73
CA MET A 189 -4.59 7.48 -3.62
C MET A 189 -5.25 8.71 -4.23
N LEU A 190 -4.65 9.89 -4.07
CA LEU A 190 -5.11 11.12 -4.72
C LEU A 190 -5.05 10.99 -6.25
N PHE A 191 -3.95 10.46 -6.78
CA PHE A 191 -3.79 10.17 -8.21
C PHE A 191 -4.91 9.26 -8.74
N PHE A 192 -5.14 8.10 -8.10
CA PHE A 192 -6.19 7.18 -8.53
C PHE A 192 -7.58 7.79 -8.39
N THR A 193 -7.81 8.60 -7.37
CA THR A 193 -9.07 9.34 -7.20
C THR A 193 -9.28 10.33 -8.35
N ALA A 194 -8.24 11.07 -8.73
CA ALA A 194 -8.31 12.03 -9.83
C ALA A 194 -8.55 11.33 -11.18
N VAL A 195 -7.82 10.24 -11.47
CA VAL A 195 -8.01 9.45 -12.70
C VAL A 195 -9.41 8.83 -12.76
N ALA A 196 -9.88 8.24 -11.66
CA ALA A 196 -11.22 7.67 -11.59
C ALA A 196 -12.31 8.74 -11.81
N CYS A 197 -12.14 9.96 -11.28
CA CYS A 197 -13.02 11.09 -11.55
C CYS A 197 -12.98 11.50 -13.03
N TRP A 198 -11.78 11.58 -13.60
CA TRP A 198 -11.55 12.03 -14.96
C TRP A 198 -12.19 11.08 -16.00
N TRP A 199 -12.08 9.77 -15.76
CA TRP A 199 -12.63 8.73 -16.64
C TRP A 199 -14.06 8.31 -16.30
N GLY A 200 -14.66 8.86 -15.22
CA GLY A 200 -16.05 8.53 -14.84
C GLY A 200 -16.22 7.19 -14.10
N HIS A 201 -15.11 6.59 -13.63
CA HIS A 201 -15.11 5.37 -12.79
C HIS A 201 -15.34 5.73 -11.32
N TYR A 202 -16.50 6.31 -11.02
CA TYR A 202 -16.79 6.88 -9.69
C TYR A 202 -16.75 5.84 -8.57
N GLU A 203 -17.06 4.57 -8.85
CA GLU A 203 -16.99 3.46 -7.90
C GLU A 203 -15.53 3.20 -7.41
N LEU A 204 -14.54 3.32 -8.32
CA LEU A 204 -13.12 3.26 -7.97
C LEU A 204 -12.68 4.51 -7.24
N GLY A 205 -13.22 5.67 -7.63
CA GLY A 205 -12.98 6.95 -6.96
C GLY A 205 -13.50 7.00 -5.53
N ILE A 206 -14.64 6.34 -5.22
CA ILE A 206 -15.16 6.22 -3.85
C ILE A 206 -14.18 5.43 -2.99
N PHE A 207 -13.65 4.30 -3.46
CA PHE A 207 -12.69 3.50 -2.71
C PHE A 207 -11.37 4.23 -2.49
N SER A 208 -10.76 4.78 -3.55
CA SER A 208 -9.49 5.49 -3.43
C SER A 208 -9.60 6.77 -2.58
N GLY A 209 -10.71 7.51 -2.70
CA GLY A 209 -11.02 8.67 -1.88
C GLY A 209 -11.22 8.31 -0.40
N ALA A 210 -11.93 7.22 -0.12
CA ALA A 210 -12.11 6.71 1.24
C ALA A 210 -10.77 6.34 1.88
N LEU A 211 -9.89 5.69 1.11
CA LEU A 211 -8.58 5.30 1.60
C LEU A 211 -7.65 6.51 1.79
N LEU A 212 -7.72 7.51 0.90
CA LEU A 212 -7.02 8.79 1.08
C LEU A 212 -7.40 9.46 2.40
N GLY A 213 -8.70 9.59 2.67
CA GLY A 213 -9.20 10.12 3.93
C GLY A 213 -8.81 9.25 5.13
N GLY A 214 -8.93 7.93 4.98
CA GLY A 214 -8.55 6.96 6.00
C GLY A 214 -7.09 7.06 6.42
N LEU A 215 -6.18 7.21 5.44
CA LEU A 215 -4.75 7.43 5.68
C LEU A 215 -4.47 8.77 6.37
N ALA A 216 -5.17 9.84 5.98
CA ALA A 216 -5.05 11.13 6.65
C ALA A 216 -5.50 11.04 8.12
N GLY A 217 -6.60 10.32 8.41
CA GLY A 217 -7.07 10.08 9.77
C GLY A 217 -6.11 9.19 10.58
N PHE A 218 -5.53 8.17 9.97
CA PHE A 218 -4.51 7.31 10.58
C PHE A 218 -3.22 8.07 10.89
N LEU A 219 -2.79 8.96 10.01
CA LEU A 219 -1.56 9.74 10.14
C LEU A 219 -1.55 10.62 11.39
N ILE A 220 -2.71 11.01 11.95
CA ILE A 220 -2.83 11.70 13.25
C ILE A 220 -2.12 10.92 14.37
N TYR A 221 -2.07 9.59 14.24
CA TYR A 221 -1.48 8.70 15.23
C TYR A 221 -0.17 8.05 14.78
N ASN A 222 0.06 7.97 13.46
CA ASN A 222 1.23 7.32 12.89
C ASN A 222 2.36 8.29 12.52
N PHE A 223 2.08 9.62 12.46
CA PHE A 223 3.14 10.62 12.25
C PHE A 223 4.14 10.63 13.40
N HIS A 224 5.38 10.96 13.08
CA HIS A 224 6.48 10.96 14.06
C HIS A 224 6.28 11.97 15.21
N PRO A 225 6.41 11.57 16.48
CA PRO A 225 6.63 10.21 16.99
C PRO A 225 5.33 9.37 16.98
N ALA A 226 5.39 8.19 16.36
CA ALA A 226 4.21 7.35 16.15
C ALA A 226 3.65 6.77 17.46
N LYS A 227 2.32 6.80 17.59
CA LYS A 227 1.55 6.21 18.70
C LYS A 227 1.07 4.79 18.37
N VAL A 228 1.13 4.40 17.09
CA VAL A 228 0.74 3.10 16.55
C VAL A 228 1.38 2.90 15.18
N PHE A 229 1.79 1.66 14.87
CA PHE A 229 2.26 1.24 13.55
C PHE A 229 1.14 0.55 12.79
N MET A 230 1.15 0.65 11.43
CA MET A 230 0.10 0.00 10.65
C MET A 230 0.23 -1.52 10.64
N GLY A 231 1.44 -2.05 10.77
CA GLY A 231 1.76 -3.47 10.72
C GLY A 231 1.62 -4.07 9.32
N ASP A 232 1.90 -5.37 9.20
CA ASP A 232 1.70 -6.10 7.96
C ASP A 232 0.22 -6.11 7.55
N THR A 233 -0.70 -6.05 8.52
CA THR A 233 -2.14 -5.85 8.32
C THR A 233 -2.42 -4.64 7.43
N GLY A 234 -1.81 -3.51 7.73
CA GLY A 234 -2.02 -2.26 7.00
C GLY A 234 -1.22 -2.19 5.71
N SER A 235 0.06 -2.49 5.75
CA SER A 235 0.96 -2.29 4.61
C SER A 235 0.65 -3.24 3.44
N LEU A 236 0.30 -4.52 3.71
CA LEU A 236 -0.13 -5.44 2.65
C LEU A 236 -1.50 -5.03 2.07
N PHE A 237 -2.45 -4.57 2.91
CA PHE A 237 -3.71 -4.01 2.43
C PHE A 237 -3.46 -2.82 1.49
N LEU A 238 -2.59 -1.88 1.87
CA LEU A 238 -2.25 -0.73 1.03
C LEU A 238 -1.61 -1.14 -0.30
N GLY A 239 -0.70 -2.10 -0.27
CA GLY A 239 -0.10 -2.65 -1.49
C GLY A 239 -1.13 -3.28 -2.41
N GLY A 240 -2.08 -4.06 -1.85
CA GLY A 240 -3.23 -4.60 -2.58
C GLY A 240 -4.14 -3.51 -3.15
N ALA A 241 -4.39 -2.43 -2.41
CA ALA A 241 -5.19 -1.30 -2.87
C ALA A 241 -4.51 -0.56 -4.03
N VAL A 242 -3.21 -0.27 -3.92
CA VAL A 242 -2.41 0.43 -4.94
C VAL A 242 -2.39 -0.35 -6.26
N CYS A 243 -1.98 -1.63 -6.22
CA CYS A 243 -1.96 -2.42 -7.44
C CYS A 243 -3.37 -2.77 -7.92
N GLY A 244 -4.32 -3.05 -7.03
CA GLY A 244 -5.71 -3.31 -7.40
C GLY A 244 -6.35 -2.17 -8.18
N LEU A 245 -6.14 -0.92 -7.77
CA LEU A 245 -6.62 0.27 -8.51
C LEU A 245 -5.94 0.41 -9.89
N ALA A 246 -4.62 0.18 -9.97
CA ALA A 246 -3.90 0.27 -11.22
C ALA A 246 -4.38 -0.75 -12.26
N PHE A 247 -4.66 -1.97 -11.82
CA PHE A 247 -5.19 -3.03 -12.69
C PHE A 247 -6.69 -2.84 -12.98
N ALA A 248 -7.49 -2.35 -12.03
CA ALA A 248 -8.91 -2.07 -12.25
C ALA A 248 -9.16 -0.89 -13.18
N LEU A 249 -8.23 0.07 -13.26
CA LEU A 249 -8.22 1.16 -14.24
C LEU A 249 -7.49 0.77 -15.55
N ASP A 250 -6.98 -0.46 -15.62
CA ASP A 250 -6.27 -0.99 -16.78
C ASP A 250 -5.03 -0.17 -17.19
N ILE A 251 -4.30 0.35 -16.18
CA ILE A 251 -3.05 1.14 -16.33
C ILE A 251 -1.91 0.62 -15.45
N PRO A 252 -1.60 -0.69 -15.43
CA PRO A 252 -0.62 -1.23 -14.50
C PRO A 252 0.78 -0.62 -14.64
N LEU A 253 1.18 -0.17 -15.84
CA LEU A 253 2.48 0.44 -16.06
C LEU A 253 2.66 1.80 -15.37
N VAL A 254 1.56 2.46 -14.97
CA VAL A 254 1.63 3.71 -14.20
C VAL A 254 2.30 3.51 -12.84
N LEU A 255 2.30 2.28 -12.32
CA LEU A 255 2.95 1.93 -11.05
C LEU A 255 4.45 2.23 -11.05
N ILE A 256 5.11 2.25 -12.22
CA ILE A 256 6.51 2.66 -12.35
C ILE A 256 6.71 4.11 -11.91
N LEU A 257 5.74 4.96 -12.17
CA LEU A 257 5.78 6.39 -11.82
C LEU A 257 5.25 6.62 -10.39
N VAL A 258 4.00 6.25 -10.14
CA VAL A 258 3.37 6.52 -8.83
C VAL A 258 3.99 5.71 -7.70
N GLY A 259 4.61 4.56 -8.02
CA GLY A 259 5.29 3.66 -7.08
C GLY A 259 6.80 3.87 -7.00
N ILE A 260 7.36 4.97 -7.50
CA ILE A 260 8.81 5.17 -7.61
C ILE A 260 9.54 4.99 -6.27
N ILE A 261 8.96 5.47 -5.18
CA ILE A 261 9.55 5.31 -3.85
C ILE A 261 9.50 3.85 -3.40
N TYR A 262 8.37 3.15 -3.59
CA TYR A 262 8.28 1.72 -3.29
C TYR A 262 9.31 0.90 -4.06
N ILE A 263 9.51 1.24 -5.34
CA ILE A 263 10.51 0.60 -6.20
C ILE A 263 11.91 0.89 -5.70
N ALA A 264 12.23 2.15 -5.36
CA ALA A 264 13.56 2.53 -4.87
C ALA A 264 13.91 1.84 -3.55
N GLU A 265 12.96 1.75 -2.60
CA GLU A 265 13.11 1.03 -1.34
C GLU A 265 13.43 -0.45 -1.59
N THR A 266 12.61 -1.11 -2.41
CA THR A 266 12.75 -2.54 -2.72
C THR A 266 14.04 -2.83 -3.50
N LEU A 267 14.36 -2.01 -4.51
CA LEU A 267 15.59 -2.19 -5.29
C LEU A 267 16.84 -2.00 -4.43
N SER A 268 16.82 -1.07 -3.46
CA SER A 268 17.94 -0.89 -2.55
C SER A 268 18.23 -2.15 -1.73
N ASP A 269 17.17 -2.87 -1.29
CA ASP A 269 17.30 -4.15 -0.60
C ASP A 269 17.84 -5.25 -1.53
N ILE A 270 17.27 -5.39 -2.72
CA ILE A 270 17.69 -6.41 -3.70
C ILE A 270 19.16 -6.22 -4.06
N ILE A 271 19.56 -4.97 -4.37
CA ILE A 271 20.94 -4.62 -4.72
C ILE A 271 21.88 -4.89 -3.53
N GLN A 272 21.50 -4.48 -2.33
CA GLN A 272 22.30 -4.69 -1.13
C GLN A 272 22.53 -6.18 -0.85
N VAL A 273 21.46 -6.98 -0.85
CA VAL A 273 21.55 -8.43 -0.59
C VAL A 273 22.34 -9.14 -1.68
N GLY A 274 22.11 -8.80 -2.94
CA GLY A 274 22.86 -9.37 -4.08
C GLY A 274 24.35 -9.06 -3.99
N TYR A 275 24.69 -7.79 -3.80
CA TYR A 275 26.09 -7.36 -3.69
C TYR A 275 26.79 -7.96 -2.47
N PHE A 276 26.12 -7.98 -1.31
CA PHE A 276 26.65 -8.56 -0.09
C PHE A 276 27.02 -10.03 -0.26
N LYS A 277 26.16 -10.81 -0.92
CA LYS A 277 26.41 -12.24 -1.21
C LYS A 277 27.55 -12.41 -2.21
N LEU A 278 27.57 -11.63 -3.29
CA LEU A 278 28.60 -11.73 -4.35
C LEU A 278 30.00 -11.31 -3.86
N THR A 279 30.05 -10.35 -2.93
CA THR A 279 31.34 -9.79 -2.45
C THR A 279 31.75 -10.32 -1.09
N HIS A 280 31.06 -11.35 -0.55
CA HIS A 280 31.34 -11.95 0.74
C HIS A 280 31.37 -10.95 1.91
N GLY A 281 30.39 -10.04 1.96
CA GLY A 281 30.18 -9.17 3.11
C GLY A 281 30.36 -7.67 2.88
N LYS A 282 30.72 -7.22 1.67
CA LYS A 282 30.79 -5.78 1.38
C LYS A 282 29.38 -5.20 1.19
N ARG A 283 29.21 -3.93 1.53
CA ARG A 283 27.93 -3.21 1.43
C ARG A 283 28.03 -2.04 0.46
N ILE A 284 26.98 -1.82 -0.35
CA ILE A 284 26.83 -0.60 -1.18
C ILE A 284 26.19 0.49 -0.33
N PHE A 285 25.06 0.19 0.30
CA PHE A 285 24.36 1.10 1.21
C PHE A 285 24.85 0.88 2.63
N ARG A 286 24.88 1.92 3.46
CA ARG A 286 25.17 1.82 4.91
C ARG A 286 24.24 0.80 5.58
N MET A 287 22.96 0.89 5.20
CA MET A 287 21.90 -0.05 5.57
C MET A 287 20.84 -0.02 4.44
N ALA A 288 20.16 -1.11 4.17
CA ALA A 288 18.96 -1.16 3.31
C ALA A 288 17.76 -1.51 4.21
N PRO A 289 16.55 -1.03 3.86
CA PRO A 289 16.16 -0.24 2.69
C PRO A 289 16.72 1.20 2.66
N LEU A 290 16.41 1.95 1.57
CA LEU A 290 16.96 3.28 1.28
C LEU A 290 16.72 4.29 2.41
N HIS A 291 15.53 4.28 3.06
CA HIS A 291 15.24 5.17 4.19
C HIS A 291 16.25 5.00 5.32
N HIS A 292 16.64 3.78 5.67
CA HIS A 292 17.67 3.55 6.69
C HIS A 292 19.07 4.02 6.26
N HIS A 293 19.40 3.91 4.97
CA HIS A 293 20.64 4.48 4.44
C HIS A 293 20.72 6.00 4.68
N LEU A 294 19.61 6.68 4.45
CA LEU A 294 19.51 8.14 4.61
C LEU A 294 19.44 8.55 6.09
N GLU A 295 18.75 7.79 6.95
CA GLU A 295 18.79 7.99 8.41
C GLU A 295 20.22 7.89 8.95
N MET A 296 20.98 6.85 8.54
CA MET A 296 22.40 6.73 8.88
C MET A 296 23.27 7.84 8.26
N GLY A 297 22.73 8.57 7.29
CA GLY A 297 23.30 9.78 6.71
C GLY A 297 22.92 11.06 7.46
N GLY A 298 22.15 10.95 8.57
CA GLY A 298 21.73 12.08 9.41
C GLY A 298 20.41 12.74 9.02
N TRP A 299 19.58 12.06 8.18
CA TRP A 299 18.24 12.56 7.89
C TRP A 299 17.27 12.17 9.01
N SER A 300 16.43 13.12 9.45
CA SER A 300 15.34 12.83 10.37
C SER A 300 14.18 12.10 9.67
N GLU A 301 13.39 11.33 10.41
CA GLU A 301 12.19 10.66 9.88
C GLU A 301 11.21 11.65 9.25
N VAL A 302 11.01 12.82 9.87
CA VAL A 302 10.17 13.88 9.32
C VAL A 302 10.69 14.40 7.98
N LYS A 303 12.02 14.55 7.83
CA LYS A 303 12.62 14.96 6.55
C LYS A 303 12.40 13.89 5.47
N LEU A 304 12.59 12.62 5.82
CA LEU A 304 12.34 11.49 4.92
C LEU A 304 10.87 11.44 4.49
N PHE A 305 9.95 11.55 5.45
CA PHE A 305 8.51 11.65 5.17
C PHE A 305 8.20 12.76 4.17
N CYS A 306 8.67 13.99 4.43
CA CYS A 306 8.38 15.14 3.56
C CYS A 306 8.97 14.97 2.16
N VAL A 307 10.22 14.54 2.06
CA VAL A 307 10.91 14.40 0.76
C VAL A 307 10.30 13.27 -0.06
N PHE A 308 10.06 12.10 0.52
CA PHE A 308 9.52 10.95 -0.21
C PHE A 308 8.06 11.17 -0.61
N THR A 309 7.24 11.76 0.27
CA THR A 309 5.88 12.19 -0.07
C THR A 309 5.88 13.24 -1.19
N GLY A 310 6.79 14.21 -1.12
CA GLY A 310 6.94 15.26 -2.15
C GLY A 310 7.35 14.69 -3.51
N ILE A 311 8.33 13.78 -3.55
CA ILE A 311 8.74 13.09 -4.77
C ILE A 311 7.54 12.32 -5.35
N THR A 312 6.83 11.55 -4.51
CA THR A 312 5.67 10.79 -4.96
C THR A 312 4.57 11.71 -5.51
N LEU A 313 4.32 12.84 -4.88
CA LEU A 313 3.33 13.82 -5.36
C LEU A 313 3.68 14.35 -6.76
N VAL A 314 4.96 14.72 -6.99
CA VAL A 314 5.43 15.14 -8.31
C VAL A 314 5.28 14.04 -9.34
N MET A 315 5.67 12.81 -9.00
CA MET A 315 5.56 11.67 -9.91
C MET A 315 4.09 11.31 -10.21
N CYS A 316 3.19 11.45 -9.24
CA CYS A 316 1.75 11.29 -9.45
C CYS A 316 1.18 12.38 -10.38
N ALA A 317 1.62 13.62 -10.27
CA ALA A 317 1.23 14.69 -11.20
C ALA A 317 1.72 14.42 -12.63
N LEU A 318 2.97 13.96 -12.79
CA LEU A 318 3.49 13.52 -14.09
C LEU A 318 2.73 12.31 -14.63
N ALA A 319 2.43 11.33 -13.79
CA ALA A 319 1.64 10.16 -14.16
C ALA A 319 0.23 10.54 -14.63
N PHE A 320 -0.43 11.49 -13.94
CA PHE A 320 -1.73 12.00 -14.35
C PHE A 320 -1.69 12.63 -15.73
N TRP A 321 -0.67 13.46 -16.00
CA TRP A 321 -0.45 14.01 -17.32
C TRP A 321 -0.21 12.93 -18.38
N GLY A 322 0.52 11.85 -18.03
CA GLY A 322 0.78 10.74 -18.94
C GLY A 322 -0.44 9.88 -19.29
N VAL A 323 -1.52 9.93 -18.49
CA VAL A 323 -2.73 9.12 -18.70
C VAL A 323 -3.98 9.94 -19.07
N MET A 324 -3.93 11.26 -18.97
CA MET A 324 -5.11 12.10 -19.17
C MET A 324 -5.68 12.07 -20.61
N TYR A 325 -4.90 11.63 -21.58
CA TYR A 325 -5.28 11.54 -22.99
C TYR A 325 -5.69 10.12 -23.44
N ARG A 326 -5.75 9.16 -22.52
CA ARG A 326 -6.25 7.81 -22.78
C ARG A 326 -7.75 7.75 -23.03
#